data_bc69e9f62f60324be4813c39c9f85906
#
_entry.id   bc69e9f62f60324be4813c39c9f85906
#
_cell.length_a   1.000
_cell.length_b   1.000
_cell.length_c   1.000
_cell.angle_alpha   90.00
_cell.angle_beta   90.00
_cell.angle_gamma   90.00
#
_symmetry.space_group_name_H-M   'P 1'
#
loop_
_entity.id
_entity.type
_entity.pdbx_description
1 polymer ?
#
loop_
_entity_poly.entity_id
_entity_poly.type
_entity_poly.pdbx_seq_one_letter_code
_entity_poly.pdbx_strand_id
1 'polypeptide(L)'
;MREITTPEYPEADRAPGCIHPRESYDLIGHQAAEGQFISAKASGRLHHAWLISGPKGVGKATLAYRMIRAMLGGESLLSNSLDIPSTDSIAQRIEAQGHGNLFVLRRPYNEKTKKLRSEMPVDSVRSMSSFFENTPSEGRLPRIALIDTMDEMNRSAENAILKTLEEPPANALIILLANSPGRLLPTIRSRCLSLPLRPISSSEIKSWLEGQVKEAPQVIDAAIGLSRGGPGKAISLAQNADYVLKPLTRFLSSLERNNSSSDHILSNMLAARDKSDARNLFWDCLQDILQEQASFSVTGEWNSAFKPLPTIKSPEAWMVLWEKVSQWQTVESKINMDKKTVMLTALSEIRAA
;
A
#
# COMPACT_ATOMS: atom_id res chain seq x y z
N MET A 1 3.41 -13.72 17.92
CA MET A 1 3.39 -13.44 16.46
C MET A 1 2.30 -14.32 15.87
N ARG A 2 1.27 -13.73 15.24
CA ARG A 2 0.26 -14.54 14.53
C ARG A 2 0.93 -15.19 13.32
N GLU A 3 0.61 -16.44 13.03
CA GLU A 3 1.07 -17.10 11.81
C GLU A 3 0.47 -16.40 10.60
N ILE A 4 1.30 -16.14 9.58
CA ILE A 4 0.84 -15.58 8.32
C ILE A 4 0.13 -16.68 7.55
N THR A 5 -1.19 -16.70 7.60
CA THR A 5 -1.99 -17.62 6.79
C THR A 5 -1.93 -17.19 5.33
N THR A 6 -1.48 -18.08 4.46
CA THR A 6 -1.52 -17.85 3.01
C THR A 6 -2.97 -17.98 2.56
N PRO A 7 -3.60 -16.93 1.99
CA PRO A 7 -4.96 -17.02 1.49
C PRO A 7 -5.03 -17.95 0.27
N GLU A 8 -6.19 -18.55 0.06
CA GLU A 8 -6.44 -19.41 -1.11
C GLU A 8 -6.22 -18.66 -2.44
N TYR A 9 -6.50 -17.35 -2.44
CA TYR A 9 -6.30 -16.45 -3.59
C TYR A 9 -5.51 -15.21 -3.18
N PRO A 10 -4.71 -14.62 -4.10
CA PRO A 10 -4.01 -13.36 -3.84
C PRO A 10 -4.98 -12.24 -3.48
N GLU A 11 -4.68 -11.50 -2.42
CA GLU A 11 -5.43 -10.32 -1.98
C GLU A 11 -4.68 -9.05 -2.36
N ALA A 12 -5.35 -8.12 -3.07
CA ALA A 12 -4.72 -6.89 -3.59
C ALA A 12 -4.30 -5.92 -2.48
N ASP A 13 -4.98 -5.99 -1.34
CA ASP A 13 -4.82 -5.14 -0.15
C ASP A 13 -3.90 -5.76 0.92
N ARG A 14 -3.25 -6.91 0.62
CA ARG A 14 -2.23 -7.52 1.48
C ARG A 14 -0.83 -7.20 0.95
N ALA A 15 0.03 -6.64 1.79
CA ALA A 15 1.44 -6.46 1.46
C ALA A 15 2.19 -7.81 1.52
N PRO A 16 3.15 -8.07 0.62
CA PRO A 16 3.93 -9.31 0.59
C PRO A 16 4.62 -9.59 1.94
N GLY A 17 4.46 -10.80 2.46
CA GLY A 17 5.06 -11.19 3.74
C GLY A 17 4.40 -10.57 4.98
N CYS A 18 3.34 -9.80 4.84
CA CYS A 18 2.64 -9.18 5.96
C CYS A 18 1.34 -9.94 6.31
N ILE A 19 0.92 -9.82 7.57
CA ILE A 19 -0.47 -10.14 7.94
C ILE A 19 -1.39 -9.14 7.23
N HIS A 20 -2.62 -9.55 6.94
CA HIS A 20 -3.57 -8.65 6.30
C HIS A 20 -3.97 -7.51 7.26
N PRO A 21 -4.19 -6.26 6.76
CA PRO A 21 -4.60 -5.14 7.62
C PRO A 21 -5.86 -5.41 8.46
N ARG A 22 -6.80 -6.23 7.98
CA ARG A 22 -7.98 -6.65 8.77
C ARG A 22 -7.64 -7.54 9.97
N GLU A 23 -6.48 -8.17 9.97
CA GLU A 23 -5.95 -9.03 11.02
C GLU A 23 -4.92 -8.29 11.90
N SER A 24 -4.55 -7.07 11.51
CA SER A 24 -3.61 -6.20 12.24
C SER A 24 -4.36 -5.31 13.23
N TYR A 25 -3.94 -5.36 14.48
CA TYR A 25 -4.53 -4.58 15.58
C TYR A 25 -3.64 -3.43 16.01
N ASP A 26 -2.34 -3.61 15.89
CA ASP A 26 -1.35 -2.61 16.28
C ASP A 26 -1.14 -1.60 15.15
N LEU A 27 -1.18 -0.32 15.51
CA LEU A 27 -0.85 0.79 14.63
C LEU A 27 0.25 1.61 15.30
N ILE A 28 1.41 1.71 14.65
CA ILE A 28 2.50 2.55 15.14
C ILE A 28 2.40 3.96 14.55
N GLY A 29 2.70 4.95 15.35
CA GLY A 29 2.49 6.34 14.97
C GLY A 29 0.99 6.67 14.80
N HIS A 30 0.69 7.78 14.20
CA HIS A 30 -0.65 8.19 13.79
C HIS A 30 -1.67 8.44 14.90
N GLN A 31 -1.24 8.61 16.17
CA GLN A 31 -2.12 8.93 17.30
C GLN A 31 -2.96 10.18 17.05
N ALA A 32 -2.40 11.18 16.36
CA ALA A 32 -3.13 12.38 15.99
C ALA A 32 -4.28 12.08 15.00
N ALA A 33 -4.08 11.18 14.06
CA ALA A 33 -5.11 10.76 13.10
C ALA A 33 -6.22 9.96 13.79
N GLU A 34 -5.86 9.04 14.70
CA GLU A 34 -6.85 8.33 15.53
C GLU A 34 -7.64 9.32 16.39
N GLY A 35 -6.97 10.25 17.07
CA GLY A 35 -7.62 11.27 17.90
C GLY A 35 -8.59 12.16 17.12
N GLN A 36 -8.26 12.52 15.88
CA GLN A 36 -9.16 13.27 15.00
C GLN A 36 -10.44 12.49 14.71
N PHE A 37 -10.34 11.21 14.38
CA PHE A 37 -11.51 10.36 14.13
C PHE A 37 -12.34 10.14 15.39
N ILE A 38 -11.71 9.84 16.52
CA ILE A 38 -12.38 9.65 17.82
C ILE A 38 -13.16 10.91 18.21
N SER A 39 -12.55 12.09 18.06
CA SER A 39 -13.19 13.38 18.37
C SER A 39 -14.41 13.64 17.47
N ALA A 40 -14.31 13.33 16.17
CA ALA A 40 -15.41 13.45 15.23
C ALA A 40 -16.56 12.50 15.58
N LYS A 41 -16.25 11.25 15.93
CA LYS A 41 -17.23 10.25 16.40
C LYS A 41 -17.93 10.70 17.68
N ALA A 42 -17.18 11.14 18.68
CA ALA A 42 -17.72 11.58 19.97
C ALA A 42 -18.60 12.83 19.88
N SER A 43 -18.28 13.76 18.97
CA SER A 43 -19.10 14.98 18.76
C SER A 43 -20.38 14.73 17.96
N GLY A 44 -20.63 13.53 17.46
CA GLY A 44 -21.74 13.21 16.57
C GLY A 44 -21.67 13.89 15.18
N ARG A 45 -20.53 14.49 14.84
CA ARG A 45 -20.28 15.18 13.56
C ARG A 45 -19.35 14.39 12.64
N LEU A 46 -19.59 13.08 12.57
CA LEU A 46 -18.78 12.21 11.72
C LEU A 46 -19.09 12.51 10.25
N HIS A 47 -18.07 12.88 9.49
CA HIS A 47 -18.21 13.08 8.05
C HIS A 47 -18.48 11.74 7.36
N HIS A 48 -19.37 11.74 6.36
CA HIS A 48 -19.76 10.52 5.64
C HIS A 48 -18.63 9.90 4.80
N ALA A 49 -17.62 10.68 4.40
CA ALA A 49 -16.50 10.21 3.58
C ALA A 49 -15.16 10.68 4.14
N TRP A 50 -14.21 9.73 4.37
CA TRP A 50 -12.86 9.98 4.85
C TRP A 50 -11.85 9.54 3.80
N LEU A 51 -10.93 10.43 3.44
CA LEU A 51 -9.80 10.13 2.56
C LEU A 51 -8.51 9.99 3.37
N ILE A 52 -8.13 8.74 3.67
CA ILE A 52 -6.87 8.42 4.34
C ILE A 52 -5.78 8.34 3.28
N SER A 53 -4.83 9.25 3.33
CA SER A 53 -3.77 9.34 2.33
C SER A 53 -2.38 9.25 2.95
N GLY A 54 -1.39 8.83 2.17
CA GLY A 54 0.00 8.71 2.61
C GLY A 54 0.77 7.62 1.86
N PRO A 55 2.08 7.48 2.09
CA PRO A 55 2.91 6.51 1.38
C PRO A 55 2.41 5.07 1.50
N LYS A 56 2.78 4.22 0.53
CA LYS A 56 2.49 2.78 0.58
C LYS A 56 3.14 2.15 1.82
N GLY A 57 2.38 1.34 2.55
CA GLY A 57 2.87 0.66 3.76
C GLY A 57 2.92 1.51 5.04
N VAL A 58 2.44 2.77 5.02
CA VAL A 58 2.46 3.67 6.19
C VAL A 58 1.44 3.31 7.28
N GLY A 59 0.46 2.43 6.99
CA GLY A 59 -0.57 2.02 7.95
C GLY A 59 -1.98 2.48 7.63
N LYS A 60 -2.25 3.01 6.41
CA LYS A 60 -3.59 3.50 6.01
C LYS A 60 -4.70 2.48 6.22
N ALA A 61 -4.52 1.27 5.69
CA ALA A 61 -5.51 0.21 5.79
C ALA A 61 -5.66 -0.27 7.24
N THR A 62 -4.58 -0.37 8.00
CA THR A 62 -4.63 -0.71 9.44
C THR A 62 -5.47 0.31 10.21
N LEU A 63 -5.24 1.62 10.00
CA LEU A 63 -6.08 2.66 10.60
C LEU A 63 -7.55 2.54 10.17
N ALA A 64 -7.81 2.33 8.87
CA ALA A 64 -9.16 2.16 8.37
C ALA A 64 -9.89 0.99 9.06
N TYR A 65 -9.26 -0.17 9.20
CA TYR A 65 -9.86 -1.30 9.90
C TYR A 65 -10.07 -1.06 11.39
N ARG A 66 -9.21 -0.29 12.06
CA ARG A 66 -9.42 0.14 13.45
C ARG A 66 -10.66 1.05 13.56
N MET A 67 -10.80 2.02 12.64
CA MET A 67 -11.99 2.87 12.56
C MET A 67 -13.26 2.04 12.30
N ILE A 68 -13.20 1.09 11.35
CA ILE A 68 -14.32 0.20 10.99
C ILE A 68 -14.78 -0.62 12.19
N ARG A 69 -13.86 -1.26 12.91
CA ARG A 69 -14.18 -2.04 14.12
C ARG A 69 -14.94 -1.18 15.15
N ALA A 70 -14.44 0.01 15.42
CA ALA A 70 -15.06 0.95 16.36
C ALA A 70 -16.43 1.48 15.91
N MET A 71 -16.69 1.55 14.61
CA MET A 71 -17.98 1.99 14.06
C MET A 71 -19.01 0.87 14.00
N LEU A 72 -18.57 -0.37 13.83
CA LEU A 72 -19.45 -1.55 13.78
C LEU A 72 -19.73 -2.16 15.15
N GLY A 73 -19.39 -1.48 16.22
CA GLY A 73 -19.77 -1.83 17.58
C GLY A 73 -18.73 -2.65 18.36
N GLY A 74 -17.49 -2.74 17.87
CA GLY A 74 -16.39 -3.33 18.62
C GLY A 74 -16.16 -2.58 19.95
N GLU A 75 -15.93 -3.33 21.02
CA GLU A 75 -15.67 -2.78 22.33
C GLU A 75 -14.20 -2.47 22.53
N SER A 76 -13.88 -1.19 22.72
CA SER A 76 -12.51 -0.77 23.01
C SER A 76 -12.10 -1.07 24.44
N LEU A 77 -10.86 -1.50 24.62
CA LEU A 77 -10.25 -1.75 25.93
C LEU A 77 -10.08 -0.46 26.75
N LEU A 78 -9.97 0.67 26.11
CA LEU A 78 -9.78 1.97 26.73
C LEU A 78 -10.84 2.95 26.24
N SER A 79 -11.32 3.81 27.14
CA SER A 79 -12.20 4.92 26.75
C SER A 79 -11.49 5.84 25.75
N ASN A 80 -12.20 6.28 24.73
CA ASN A 80 -11.64 7.13 23.68
C ASN A 80 -10.43 6.54 22.92
N SER A 81 -10.47 5.24 22.64
CA SER A 81 -9.44 4.52 21.86
C SER A 81 -10.08 3.72 20.74
N LEU A 82 -9.29 3.37 19.72
CA LEU A 82 -9.64 2.42 18.68
C LEU A 82 -9.02 1.02 18.95
N ASP A 83 -8.51 0.78 20.15
CA ASP A 83 -7.88 -0.48 20.55
C ASP A 83 -8.93 -1.53 20.89
N ILE A 84 -9.44 -2.19 19.87
CA ILE A 84 -10.40 -3.28 20.00
C ILE A 84 -9.61 -4.60 19.97
N PRO A 85 -9.79 -5.48 20.99
CA PRO A 85 -9.01 -6.71 21.06
C PRO A 85 -9.39 -7.69 19.93
N SER A 86 -8.47 -8.55 19.56
CA SER A 86 -8.71 -9.58 18.55
C SER A 86 -9.70 -10.67 19.00
N THR A 87 -10.04 -10.71 20.28
CA THR A 87 -11.06 -11.61 20.85
C THR A 87 -12.47 -11.05 20.74
N ASP A 88 -12.61 -9.77 20.37
CA ASP A 88 -13.92 -9.14 20.17
C ASP A 88 -14.67 -9.79 19.00
N SER A 89 -15.95 -10.05 19.17
CA SER A 89 -16.78 -10.78 18.20
C SER A 89 -16.95 -10.03 16.88
N ILE A 90 -17.02 -8.70 16.91
CA ILE A 90 -17.10 -7.85 15.70
C ILE A 90 -15.76 -7.88 14.97
N ALA A 91 -14.65 -7.80 15.72
CA ALA A 91 -13.32 -7.89 15.15
C ALA A 91 -13.11 -9.22 14.42
N GLN A 92 -13.51 -10.33 15.01
CA GLN A 92 -13.42 -11.67 14.40
C GLN A 92 -14.28 -11.80 13.15
N ARG A 93 -15.48 -11.23 13.14
CA ARG A 93 -16.37 -11.23 11.96
C ARG A 93 -15.79 -10.39 10.82
N ILE A 94 -15.12 -9.27 11.12
CA ILE A 94 -14.42 -8.45 10.14
C ILE A 94 -13.20 -9.21 9.58
N GLU A 95 -12.42 -9.88 10.43
CA GLU A 95 -11.31 -10.75 9.99
C GLU A 95 -11.79 -11.84 9.03
N ALA A 96 -12.89 -12.51 9.35
CA ALA A 96 -13.50 -13.54 8.54
C ALA A 96 -14.22 -13.00 7.29
N GLN A 97 -14.22 -11.69 7.05
CA GLN A 97 -14.95 -11.02 5.95
C GLN A 97 -16.47 -11.31 5.97
N GLY A 98 -17.02 -11.62 7.14
CA GLY A 98 -18.42 -12.03 7.34
C GLY A 98 -19.33 -10.95 7.92
N HIS A 99 -18.90 -9.69 8.05
CA HIS A 99 -19.72 -8.63 8.62
C HIS A 99 -20.61 -7.98 7.55
N GLY A 100 -21.93 -8.17 7.63
CA GLY A 100 -22.88 -7.76 6.60
C GLY A 100 -23.01 -6.25 6.38
N ASN A 101 -22.56 -5.41 7.33
CA ASN A 101 -22.54 -3.95 7.17
C ASN A 101 -21.18 -3.42 6.66
N LEU A 102 -20.24 -4.28 6.27
CA LEU A 102 -18.95 -3.90 5.70
C LEU A 102 -18.84 -4.38 4.25
N PHE A 103 -18.53 -3.47 3.35
CA PHE A 103 -18.16 -3.75 1.96
C PHE A 103 -16.72 -3.30 1.71
N VAL A 104 -15.88 -4.20 1.21
CA VAL A 104 -14.49 -3.88 0.87
C VAL A 104 -14.32 -3.93 -0.64
N LEU A 105 -14.00 -2.77 -1.22
CA LEU A 105 -13.72 -2.63 -2.64
C LEU A 105 -12.21 -2.62 -2.86
N ARG A 106 -11.71 -3.59 -3.59
CA ARG A 106 -10.31 -3.77 -3.97
C ARG A 106 -10.21 -4.38 -5.36
N ARG A 107 -9.01 -4.42 -5.94
CA ARG A 107 -8.81 -5.09 -7.24
C ARG A 107 -9.25 -6.54 -7.17
N PRO A 108 -10.19 -6.96 -8.04
CA PRO A 108 -10.71 -8.31 -7.99
C PRO A 108 -9.71 -9.33 -8.56
N TYR A 109 -9.74 -10.52 -7.98
CA TYR A 109 -9.06 -11.69 -8.53
C TYR A 109 -9.85 -12.26 -9.72
N ASN A 110 -9.14 -12.62 -10.77
CA ASN A 110 -9.73 -13.24 -11.96
C ASN A 110 -9.40 -14.75 -11.94
N GLU A 111 -10.40 -15.57 -11.66
CA GLU A 111 -10.25 -17.03 -11.56
C GLU A 111 -9.79 -17.67 -12.88
N LYS A 112 -10.19 -17.11 -14.04
CA LYS A 112 -9.79 -17.65 -15.35
C LYS A 112 -8.31 -17.44 -15.63
N THR A 113 -7.79 -16.26 -15.31
CA THR A 113 -6.38 -15.93 -15.54
C THR A 113 -5.49 -16.22 -14.34
N LYS A 114 -6.08 -16.57 -13.19
CA LYS A 114 -5.39 -16.78 -11.90
C LYS A 114 -4.50 -15.60 -11.50
N LYS A 115 -4.99 -14.37 -11.75
CA LYS A 115 -4.27 -13.12 -11.45
C LYS A 115 -5.23 -12.06 -10.91
N LEU A 116 -4.71 -11.13 -10.11
CA LEU A 116 -5.41 -9.90 -9.80
C LEU A 116 -5.58 -9.06 -11.07
N ARG A 117 -6.72 -8.40 -11.24
CA ARG A 117 -6.90 -7.41 -12.31
C ARG A 117 -5.95 -6.24 -12.08
N SER A 118 -5.54 -5.57 -13.15
CA SER A 118 -4.67 -4.38 -13.08
C SER A 118 -5.36 -3.16 -12.46
N GLU A 119 -6.68 -3.10 -12.55
CA GLU A 119 -7.49 -1.96 -12.13
C GLU A 119 -8.80 -2.42 -11.49
N MET A 120 -9.41 -1.56 -10.68
CA MET A 120 -10.79 -1.72 -10.19
C MET A 120 -11.77 -1.22 -11.27
N PRO A 121 -12.63 -2.11 -11.81
CA PRO A 121 -13.59 -1.75 -12.85
C PRO A 121 -14.80 -1.02 -12.25
N VAL A 122 -15.55 -0.30 -13.10
CA VAL A 122 -16.77 0.42 -12.72
C VAL A 122 -17.86 -0.50 -12.11
N ASP A 123 -17.92 -1.76 -12.53
CA ASP A 123 -18.90 -2.72 -11.98
C ASP A 123 -18.68 -2.98 -10.49
N SER A 124 -17.45 -2.92 -10.02
CA SER A 124 -17.13 -3.02 -8.58
C SER A 124 -17.73 -1.84 -7.78
N VAL A 125 -17.73 -0.64 -8.36
CA VAL A 125 -18.38 0.54 -7.74
C VAL A 125 -19.90 0.40 -7.75
N ARG A 126 -20.48 -0.14 -8.82
CA ARG A 126 -21.93 -0.44 -8.89
C ARG A 126 -22.35 -1.43 -7.81
N SER A 127 -21.54 -2.47 -7.57
CA SER A 127 -21.78 -3.43 -6.48
C SER A 127 -21.77 -2.75 -5.10
N MET A 128 -20.89 -1.76 -4.89
CA MET A 128 -20.88 -0.94 -3.67
C MET A 128 -22.17 -0.09 -3.55
N SER A 129 -22.64 0.51 -4.64
CA SER A 129 -23.90 1.26 -4.63
C SER A 129 -25.08 0.35 -4.26
N SER A 130 -25.20 -0.82 -4.88
CA SER A 130 -26.21 -1.82 -4.53
C SER A 130 -26.10 -2.28 -3.08
N PHE A 131 -24.90 -2.41 -2.55
CA PHE A 131 -24.69 -2.69 -1.12
C PHE A 131 -25.37 -1.62 -0.24
N PHE A 132 -25.29 -0.35 -0.54
CA PHE A 132 -25.93 0.70 0.23
C PHE A 132 -27.46 0.76 0.06
N GLU A 133 -28.01 0.29 -1.05
CA GLU A 133 -29.46 0.25 -1.31
C GLU A 133 -30.18 -0.87 -0.55
N ASN A 134 -29.49 -1.95 -0.22
CA ASN A 134 -30.06 -3.08 0.52
C ASN A 134 -30.32 -2.73 2.00
N THR A 135 -31.25 -3.44 2.65
CA THR A 135 -31.50 -3.28 4.09
C THR A 135 -30.25 -3.66 4.92
N PRO A 136 -29.87 -2.85 5.92
CA PRO A 136 -28.76 -3.21 6.81
C PRO A 136 -29.00 -4.56 7.49
N SER A 137 -27.99 -5.41 7.53
CA SER A 137 -28.09 -6.73 8.22
C SER A 137 -28.12 -6.58 9.73
N GLU A 138 -27.62 -5.48 10.29
CA GLU A 138 -27.55 -5.20 11.73
C GLU A 138 -28.09 -3.80 12.05
N GLY A 139 -29.39 -3.66 12.02
CA GLY A 139 -30.20 -2.60 12.59
C GLY A 139 -29.66 -1.18 12.49
N ARG A 140 -29.22 -0.63 13.63
CA ARG A 140 -28.81 0.79 13.74
C ARG A 140 -27.34 1.08 13.41
N LEU A 141 -26.54 0.04 13.15
CA LEU A 141 -25.13 0.22 12.81
C LEU A 141 -24.97 0.83 11.41
N PRO A 142 -23.94 1.65 11.20
CA PRO A 142 -23.69 2.24 9.90
C PRO A 142 -23.33 1.16 8.87
N ARG A 143 -23.59 1.44 7.59
CA ARG A 143 -23.02 0.68 6.48
C ARG A 143 -21.71 1.34 6.07
N ILE A 144 -20.66 0.53 5.99
CA ILE A 144 -19.32 1.04 5.74
C ILE A 144 -18.79 0.45 4.42
N ALA A 145 -18.31 1.33 3.54
CA ALA A 145 -17.53 0.93 2.38
C ALA A 145 -16.06 1.33 2.57
N LEU A 146 -15.15 0.38 2.45
CA LEU A 146 -13.72 0.61 2.39
C LEU A 146 -13.23 0.44 0.96
N ILE A 147 -12.51 1.42 0.41
CA ILE A 147 -11.93 1.37 -0.93
C ILE A 147 -10.41 1.35 -0.82
N ASP A 148 -9.80 0.21 -1.11
CA ASP A 148 -8.37 -0.03 -0.99
C ASP A 148 -7.76 -0.49 -2.34
N THR A 149 -7.16 0.38 -3.10
CA THR A 149 -6.93 1.83 -2.96
C THR A 149 -7.47 2.58 -4.17
N MET A 150 -7.82 3.86 -3.99
CA MET A 150 -8.35 4.72 -5.06
C MET A 150 -7.42 4.84 -6.27
N ASP A 151 -6.09 4.79 -6.05
CA ASP A 151 -5.07 4.85 -7.10
C ASP A 151 -5.20 3.72 -8.14
N GLU A 152 -5.93 2.66 -7.80
CA GLU A 152 -6.15 1.47 -8.65
C GLU A 152 -7.48 1.51 -9.40
N MET A 153 -8.27 2.58 -9.25
CA MET A 153 -9.49 2.78 -10.02
C MET A 153 -9.18 3.29 -11.43
N ASN A 154 -9.94 2.81 -12.40
CA ASN A 154 -9.96 3.47 -13.70
C ASN A 154 -10.87 4.71 -13.66
N ARG A 155 -10.75 5.58 -14.66
CA ARG A 155 -11.49 6.85 -14.75
C ARG A 155 -13.01 6.69 -14.66
N SER A 156 -13.55 5.62 -15.23
CA SER A 156 -14.99 5.34 -15.18
C SER A 156 -15.44 4.97 -13.77
N ALA A 157 -14.63 4.22 -13.01
CA ALA A 157 -14.89 3.89 -11.61
C ALA A 157 -14.77 5.14 -10.71
N GLU A 158 -13.75 5.99 -10.94
CA GLU A 158 -13.63 7.27 -10.22
C GLU A 158 -14.84 8.19 -10.42
N ASN A 159 -15.37 8.27 -11.65
CA ASN A 159 -16.58 9.07 -11.92
C ASN A 159 -17.84 8.43 -11.31
N ALA A 160 -17.95 7.12 -11.30
CA ALA A 160 -19.12 6.43 -10.74
C ALA A 160 -19.27 6.64 -9.22
N ILE A 161 -18.16 6.74 -8.48
CA ILE A 161 -18.22 6.96 -7.02
C ILE A 161 -18.69 8.37 -6.65
N LEU A 162 -18.53 9.36 -7.54
CA LEU A 162 -18.91 10.75 -7.27
C LEU A 162 -20.37 10.86 -6.84
N LYS A 163 -21.28 10.11 -7.48
CA LYS A 163 -22.71 10.12 -7.11
C LYS A 163 -22.91 9.74 -5.64
N THR A 164 -22.22 8.69 -5.17
CA THR A 164 -22.33 8.24 -3.77
C THR A 164 -21.69 9.22 -2.78
N LEU A 165 -20.68 9.96 -3.21
CA LEU A 165 -20.04 10.99 -2.39
C LEU A 165 -20.87 12.30 -2.33
N GLU A 166 -21.61 12.63 -3.38
CA GLU A 166 -22.48 13.80 -3.47
C GLU A 166 -23.79 13.60 -2.71
N GLU A 167 -24.38 12.41 -2.86
CA GLU A 167 -25.65 12.03 -2.25
C GLU A 167 -25.43 10.78 -1.38
N PRO A 168 -24.76 10.94 -0.21
CA PRO A 168 -24.41 9.79 0.63
C PRO A 168 -25.68 9.13 1.18
N PRO A 169 -25.75 7.78 1.14
CA PRO A 169 -26.86 7.06 1.76
C PRO A 169 -26.96 7.34 3.26
N ALA A 170 -28.16 7.28 3.79
CA ALA A 170 -28.38 7.50 5.22
C ALA A 170 -27.57 6.49 6.06
N ASN A 171 -26.92 6.97 7.11
CA ASN A 171 -26.08 6.17 8.01
C ASN A 171 -24.95 5.40 7.28
N ALA A 172 -24.40 5.99 6.21
CA ALA A 172 -23.27 5.43 5.48
C ALA A 172 -21.94 6.09 5.92
N LEU A 173 -20.88 5.29 5.95
CA LEU A 173 -19.50 5.75 6.09
C LEU A 173 -18.67 5.21 4.93
N ILE A 174 -17.98 6.08 4.21
CA ILE A 174 -17.11 5.71 3.08
C ILE A 174 -15.67 6.05 3.46
N ILE A 175 -14.80 5.05 3.49
CA ILE A 175 -13.38 5.23 3.78
C ILE A 175 -12.59 4.94 2.50
N LEU A 176 -11.89 5.96 2.02
CA LEU A 176 -11.09 5.90 0.80
C LEU A 176 -9.61 5.92 1.18
N LEU A 177 -8.83 4.99 0.65
CA LEU A 177 -7.38 4.97 0.82
C LEU A 177 -6.72 5.47 -0.46
N ALA A 178 -5.67 6.30 -0.33
CA ALA A 178 -4.90 6.77 -1.48
C ALA A 178 -3.40 6.85 -1.17
N ASN A 179 -2.57 6.35 -2.07
CA ASN A 179 -1.12 6.52 -1.98
C ASN A 179 -0.69 7.89 -2.53
N SER A 180 -1.36 8.36 -3.58
CA SER A 180 -1.05 9.59 -4.30
C SER A 180 -2.30 10.46 -4.44
N PRO A 181 -2.74 11.16 -3.37
CA PRO A 181 -4.00 11.91 -3.39
C PRO A 181 -4.03 13.02 -4.46
N GLY A 182 -2.86 13.49 -4.93
CA GLY A 182 -2.77 14.46 -6.02
C GLY A 182 -3.23 13.94 -7.37
N ARG A 183 -3.27 12.62 -7.58
CA ARG A 183 -3.75 11.97 -8.81
C ARG A 183 -5.27 11.82 -8.87
N LEU A 184 -5.92 11.86 -7.71
CA LEU A 184 -7.37 11.75 -7.62
C LEU A 184 -8.07 12.97 -8.19
N LEU A 185 -9.26 12.77 -8.72
CA LEU A 185 -10.10 13.87 -9.19
C LEU A 185 -10.28 14.92 -8.08
N PRO A 186 -10.10 16.22 -8.39
CA PRO A 186 -10.38 17.29 -7.41
C PRO A 186 -11.77 17.22 -6.81
N THR A 187 -12.75 16.75 -7.61
CA THR A 187 -14.15 16.55 -7.20
C THR A 187 -14.32 15.47 -6.13
N ILE A 188 -13.50 14.42 -6.12
CA ILE A 188 -13.46 13.42 -5.04
C ILE A 188 -12.87 14.04 -3.78
N ARG A 189 -11.71 14.71 -3.92
CA ARG A 189 -11.00 15.31 -2.78
C ARG A 189 -11.83 16.36 -2.04
N SER A 190 -12.59 17.16 -2.77
CA SER A 190 -13.43 18.23 -2.18
C SER A 190 -14.63 17.69 -1.38
N ARG A 191 -15.01 16.41 -1.57
CA ARG A 191 -16.15 15.77 -0.90
C ARG A 191 -15.76 14.84 0.23
N CYS A 192 -14.46 14.71 0.51
CA CYS A 192 -13.94 13.86 1.57
C CYS A 192 -13.23 14.68 2.64
N LEU A 193 -13.39 14.28 3.90
CA LEU A 193 -12.54 14.78 4.96
C LEU A 193 -11.16 14.13 4.85
N SER A 194 -10.14 14.95 4.61
CA SER A 194 -8.77 14.48 4.40
C SER A 194 -8.10 14.12 5.72
N LEU A 195 -7.51 12.92 5.76
CA LEU A 195 -6.73 12.41 6.90
C LEU A 195 -5.35 11.94 6.40
N PRO A 196 -4.38 12.85 6.25
CA PRO A 196 -3.06 12.51 5.75
C PRO A 196 -2.22 11.83 6.82
N LEU A 197 -1.67 10.66 6.50
CA LEU A 197 -0.70 9.95 7.31
C LEU A 197 0.72 10.30 6.85
N ARG A 198 1.56 10.74 7.79
CA ARG A 198 2.95 11.10 7.53
C ARG A 198 3.85 9.87 7.65
N PRO A 199 5.00 9.86 6.96
CA PRO A 199 6.03 8.86 7.19
C PRO A 199 6.41 8.76 8.67
N ILE A 200 6.61 7.55 9.15
CA ILE A 200 7.00 7.26 10.53
C ILE A 200 8.52 7.36 10.65
N SER A 201 9.00 7.80 11.80
CA SER A 201 10.45 7.94 12.04
C SER A 201 11.16 6.58 11.96
N SER A 202 12.41 6.60 11.49
CA SER A 202 13.22 5.37 11.40
C SER A 202 13.43 4.70 12.76
N SER A 203 13.51 5.48 13.83
CA SER A 203 13.66 4.97 15.21
C SER A 203 12.41 4.20 15.69
N GLU A 204 11.22 4.74 15.42
CA GLU A 204 9.96 4.08 15.78
C GLU A 204 9.76 2.80 14.96
N ILE A 205 10.05 2.85 13.64
CA ILE A 205 9.98 1.64 12.80
C ILE A 205 10.98 0.60 13.29
N LYS A 206 12.21 0.98 13.67
CA LYS A 206 13.24 0.06 14.14
C LYS A 206 12.79 -0.68 15.38
N SER A 207 12.36 0.05 16.40
CA SER A 207 11.89 -0.54 17.67
C SER A 207 10.73 -1.52 17.46
N TRP A 208 9.84 -1.21 16.52
CA TRP A 208 8.72 -2.08 16.19
C TRP A 208 9.17 -3.30 15.37
N LEU A 209 10.00 -3.10 14.33
CA LEU A 209 10.41 -4.13 13.38
C LEU A 209 11.28 -5.22 14.04
N GLU A 210 12.14 -4.84 14.98
CA GLU A 210 12.97 -5.79 15.76
C GLU A 210 12.12 -6.80 16.55
N GLY A 211 10.89 -6.44 16.91
CA GLY A 211 9.91 -7.35 17.51
C GLY A 211 9.14 -8.22 16.52
N GLN A 212 9.19 -7.89 15.21
CA GLN A 212 8.39 -8.57 14.18
C GLN A 212 9.19 -9.56 13.34
N VAL A 213 10.48 -9.34 13.14
CA VAL A 213 11.34 -10.16 12.28
C VAL A 213 12.61 -10.61 13.01
N LYS A 214 13.14 -11.77 12.64
CA LYS A 214 14.41 -12.31 13.16
C LYS A 214 15.50 -12.17 12.08
N GLU A 215 15.81 -10.93 11.72
CA GLU A 215 16.80 -10.63 10.69
C GLU A 215 18.04 -9.96 11.28
N ALA A 216 19.16 -10.00 10.56
CA ALA A 216 20.39 -9.33 10.97
C ALA A 216 20.18 -7.80 11.02
N PRO A 217 20.82 -7.07 11.96
CA PRO A 217 20.67 -5.62 12.10
C PRO A 217 20.89 -4.85 10.79
N GLN A 218 21.83 -5.28 9.95
CA GLN A 218 22.12 -4.66 8.66
C GLN A 218 20.94 -4.78 7.67
N VAL A 219 20.21 -5.92 7.70
CA VAL A 219 19.01 -6.14 6.90
C VAL A 219 17.89 -5.24 7.38
N ILE A 220 17.71 -5.13 8.69
CA ILE A 220 16.71 -4.26 9.32
C ILE A 220 16.97 -2.80 8.95
N ASP A 221 18.19 -2.31 9.10
CA ASP A 221 18.56 -0.94 8.78
C ASP A 221 18.37 -0.62 7.28
N ALA A 222 18.74 -1.55 6.38
CA ALA A 222 18.51 -1.41 4.95
C ALA A 222 17.00 -1.40 4.60
N ALA A 223 16.21 -2.27 5.22
CA ALA A 223 14.76 -2.31 5.03
C ALA A 223 14.09 -1.02 5.48
N ILE A 224 14.48 -0.46 6.62
CA ILE A 224 13.99 0.81 7.15
C ILE A 224 14.33 1.96 6.19
N GLY A 225 15.58 2.05 5.75
CA GLY A 225 16.00 3.10 4.83
C GLY A 225 15.24 3.12 3.51
N LEU A 226 14.86 1.94 2.98
CA LEU A 226 14.03 1.83 1.75
C LEU A 226 12.53 1.92 2.00
N SER A 227 12.08 1.83 3.24
CA SER A 227 10.66 1.85 3.56
C SER A 227 10.02 3.23 3.40
N ARG A 228 10.83 4.30 3.39
CA ARG A 228 10.38 5.70 3.33
C ARG A 228 9.36 6.03 4.42
N GLY A 229 9.57 5.51 5.62
CA GLY A 229 8.67 5.72 6.75
C GLY A 229 7.39 4.86 6.72
N GLY A 230 7.38 3.79 5.93
CA GLY A 230 6.28 2.82 5.86
C GLY A 230 6.60 1.50 6.57
N PRO A 231 6.06 1.23 7.77
CA PRO A 231 6.33 -0.01 8.52
C PRO A 231 5.98 -1.27 7.74
N GLY A 232 4.84 -1.29 7.04
CA GLY A 232 4.42 -2.42 6.21
C GLY A 232 5.38 -2.68 5.05
N LYS A 233 6.00 -1.63 4.49
CA LYS A 233 7.06 -1.80 3.48
C LYS A 233 8.36 -2.30 4.12
N ALA A 234 8.71 -1.82 5.32
CA ALA A 234 9.91 -2.26 6.03
C ALA A 234 9.86 -3.77 6.33
N ILE A 235 8.73 -4.29 6.84
CA ILE A 235 8.58 -5.72 7.12
C ILE A 235 8.62 -6.56 5.84
N SER A 236 7.95 -6.11 4.76
CA SER A 236 8.01 -6.79 3.46
C SER A 236 9.42 -6.88 2.92
N LEU A 237 10.22 -5.82 3.05
CA LEU A 237 11.62 -5.79 2.61
C LEU A 237 12.50 -6.70 3.46
N ALA A 238 12.34 -6.68 4.78
CA ALA A 238 13.12 -7.54 5.68
C ALA A 238 12.86 -9.02 5.39
N GLN A 239 11.60 -9.43 5.26
CA GLN A 239 11.23 -10.82 4.97
C GLN A 239 11.62 -11.29 3.55
N ASN A 240 11.78 -10.37 2.62
CA ASN A 240 12.23 -10.66 1.25
C ASN A 240 13.68 -10.23 1.00
N ALA A 241 14.50 -10.12 2.05
CA ALA A 241 15.86 -9.60 1.94
C ALA A 241 16.73 -10.33 0.91
N ASP A 242 16.65 -11.66 0.83
CA ASP A 242 17.43 -12.46 -0.11
C ASP A 242 17.06 -12.24 -1.57
N TYR A 243 15.79 -11.90 -1.84
CA TYR A 243 15.27 -11.70 -3.20
C TYR A 243 15.20 -10.23 -3.62
N VAL A 244 15.22 -9.29 -2.68
CA VAL A 244 15.09 -7.87 -2.96
C VAL A 244 16.30 -7.07 -2.49
N LEU A 245 16.59 -7.03 -1.18
CA LEU A 245 17.62 -6.15 -0.64
C LEU A 245 19.02 -6.53 -1.10
N LYS A 246 19.41 -7.82 -0.95
CA LYS A 246 20.75 -8.29 -1.35
C LYS A 246 21.00 -8.13 -2.85
N PRO A 247 20.06 -8.55 -3.75
CA PRO A 247 20.20 -8.33 -5.19
C PRO A 247 20.25 -6.85 -5.57
N LEU A 248 19.40 -6.02 -4.96
CA LEU A 248 19.37 -4.58 -5.21
C LEU A 248 20.72 -3.93 -4.82
N THR A 249 21.24 -4.26 -3.64
CA THR A 249 22.56 -3.79 -3.18
C THR A 249 23.66 -4.19 -4.13
N ARG A 250 23.65 -5.45 -4.61
CA ARG A 250 24.64 -5.94 -5.60
C ARG A 250 24.53 -5.21 -6.92
N PHE A 251 23.31 -4.98 -7.41
CA PHE A 251 23.08 -4.23 -8.64
C PHE A 251 23.61 -2.82 -8.52
N LEU A 252 23.23 -2.07 -7.48
CA LEU A 252 23.69 -0.69 -7.26
C LEU A 252 25.22 -0.60 -7.13
N SER A 253 25.84 -1.52 -6.38
CA SER A 253 27.31 -1.59 -6.29
C SER A 253 28.00 -1.97 -7.60
N SER A 254 27.31 -2.67 -8.50
CA SER A 254 27.84 -3.06 -9.81
C SER A 254 27.81 -1.88 -10.81
N LEU A 255 26.98 -0.87 -10.58
CA LEU A 255 26.96 0.33 -11.40
C LEU A 255 28.28 1.11 -11.30
N GLU A 256 28.87 1.16 -10.09
CA GLU A 256 30.20 1.80 -9.87
C GLU A 256 31.32 1.08 -10.64
N ARG A 257 31.18 -0.22 -10.90
CA ARG A 257 32.21 -1.06 -11.54
C ARG A 257 31.94 -1.37 -13.00
N ASN A 258 30.85 -0.85 -13.55
CA ASN A 258 30.35 -1.12 -14.90
C ASN A 258 30.32 -2.62 -15.27
N ASN A 259 29.86 -3.47 -14.31
CA ASN A 259 29.81 -4.92 -14.48
C ASN A 259 28.36 -5.43 -14.61
N SER A 260 27.96 -5.86 -15.81
CA SER A 260 26.61 -6.33 -16.13
C SER A 260 26.33 -7.80 -15.82
N SER A 261 27.30 -8.58 -15.37
CA SER A 261 27.13 -10.02 -15.13
C SER A 261 26.07 -10.32 -14.04
N SER A 262 25.90 -9.42 -13.08
CA SER A 262 24.88 -9.53 -12.02
C SER A 262 23.45 -9.37 -12.54
N ASP A 263 23.24 -8.64 -13.66
CA ASP A 263 21.92 -8.30 -14.18
C ASP A 263 21.18 -9.53 -14.71
N HIS A 264 21.93 -10.46 -15.36
CA HIS A 264 21.37 -11.73 -15.81
C HIS A 264 20.97 -12.65 -14.65
N ILE A 265 21.75 -12.69 -13.59
CA ILE A 265 21.44 -13.49 -12.39
C ILE A 265 20.18 -12.94 -11.71
N LEU A 266 20.14 -11.62 -11.53
CA LEU A 266 19.02 -10.91 -10.92
C LEU A 266 17.73 -11.09 -11.72
N SER A 267 17.79 -10.89 -13.05
CA SER A 267 16.62 -11.05 -13.91
C SER A 267 16.10 -12.49 -13.95
N ASN A 268 16.97 -13.51 -13.97
CA ASN A 268 16.57 -14.91 -13.89
C ASN A 268 15.87 -15.23 -12.56
N MET A 269 16.40 -14.74 -11.45
CA MET A 269 15.86 -14.99 -10.12
C MET A 269 14.48 -14.35 -9.96
N LEU A 270 14.30 -13.09 -10.40
CA LEU A 270 13.05 -12.36 -10.27
C LEU A 270 12.00 -12.75 -11.32
N ALA A 271 12.40 -13.35 -12.45
CA ALA A 271 11.47 -13.81 -13.48
C ALA A 271 10.69 -15.08 -13.07
N ALA A 272 11.11 -15.81 -12.05
CA ALA A 272 10.43 -17.01 -11.57
C ALA A 272 8.98 -16.72 -11.18
N ARG A 273 8.07 -17.69 -11.44
CA ARG A 273 6.62 -17.51 -11.25
C ARG A 273 6.22 -17.28 -9.80
N ASP A 274 6.88 -17.96 -8.88
CA ASP A 274 6.69 -17.88 -7.43
C ASP A 274 7.28 -16.62 -6.80
N LYS A 275 7.99 -15.79 -7.57
CA LYS A 275 8.66 -14.56 -7.11
C LYS A 275 7.94 -13.27 -7.54
N SER A 276 6.65 -13.34 -7.87
CA SER A 276 5.88 -12.17 -8.32
C SER A 276 5.92 -11.02 -7.30
N ASP A 277 5.78 -11.33 -6.02
CA ASP A 277 5.74 -10.34 -4.95
C ASP A 277 7.10 -9.70 -4.72
N ALA A 278 8.17 -10.52 -4.68
CA ALA A 278 9.53 -10.02 -4.58
C ALA A 278 9.91 -9.12 -5.78
N ARG A 279 9.48 -9.51 -6.98
CA ARG A 279 9.69 -8.72 -8.20
C ARG A 279 8.95 -7.38 -8.14
N ASN A 280 7.69 -7.35 -7.72
CA ASN A 280 6.95 -6.11 -7.55
C ASN A 280 7.60 -5.20 -6.50
N LEU A 281 8.03 -5.77 -5.39
CA LEU A 281 8.73 -5.04 -4.35
C LEU A 281 10.09 -4.50 -4.83
N PHE A 282 10.80 -5.25 -5.67
CA PHE A 282 12.04 -4.81 -6.31
C PHE A 282 11.79 -3.61 -7.25
N TRP A 283 10.73 -3.66 -8.09
CA TRP A 283 10.31 -2.55 -8.95
C TRP A 283 9.98 -1.30 -8.14
N ASP A 284 9.21 -1.45 -7.06
CA ASP A 284 8.85 -0.34 -6.18
C ASP A 284 10.11 0.31 -5.57
N CYS A 285 11.09 -0.51 -5.11
CA CYS A 285 12.34 0.02 -4.57
C CYS A 285 13.19 0.75 -5.61
N LEU A 286 13.25 0.19 -6.82
CA LEU A 286 14.01 0.80 -7.92
C LEU A 286 13.44 2.16 -8.31
N GLN A 287 12.12 2.27 -8.41
CA GLN A 287 11.43 3.54 -8.68
C GLN A 287 11.66 4.57 -7.56
N ASP A 288 11.60 4.13 -6.31
CA ASP A 288 11.87 5.02 -5.17
C ASP A 288 13.31 5.56 -5.18
N ILE A 289 14.29 4.73 -5.52
CA ILE A 289 15.70 5.16 -5.62
C ILE A 289 15.87 6.17 -6.77
N LEU A 290 15.26 5.93 -7.94
CA LEU A 290 15.33 6.85 -9.06
C LEU A 290 14.64 8.19 -8.76
N GLN A 291 13.50 8.15 -8.07
CA GLN A 291 12.82 9.36 -7.62
C GLN A 291 13.66 10.14 -6.60
N GLU A 292 14.28 9.45 -5.65
CA GLU A 292 15.18 10.06 -4.68
C GLU A 292 16.40 10.69 -5.36
N GLN A 293 16.95 10.01 -6.36
CA GLN A 293 18.07 10.53 -7.16
C GLN A 293 17.68 11.80 -7.92
N ALA A 294 16.49 11.84 -8.50
CA ALA A 294 15.97 13.04 -9.15
C ALA A 294 15.81 14.20 -8.14
N SER A 295 15.26 13.93 -6.96
CA SER A 295 15.12 14.91 -5.88
C SER A 295 16.49 15.41 -5.41
N PHE A 296 17.43 14.51 -5.15
CA PHE A 296 18.79 14.82 -4.73
C PHE A 296 19.51 15.74 -5.71
N SER A 297 19.33 15.52 -7.03
CA SER A 297 19.95 16.38 -8.05
C SER A 297 19.45 17.83 -8.02
N VAL A 298 18.31 18.11 -7.37
CA VAL A 298 17.76 19.46 -7.19
C VAL A 298 18.06 20.02 -5.81
N THR A 299 17.86 19.22 -4.77
CA THR A 299 17.89 19.68 -3.37
C THR A 299 19.26 19.53 -2.71
N GLY A 300 20.10 18.62 -3.22
CA GLY A 300 21.34 18.21 -2.55
C GLY A 300 21.12 17.35 -1.30
N GLU A 301 19.88 17.03 -0.93
CA GLU A 301 19.55 16.22 0.23
C GLU A 301 19.30 14.77 -0.18
N TRP A 302 20.02 13.83 0.45
CA TRP A 302 19.89 12.40 0.23
C TRP A 302 19.35 11.69 1.46
N ASN A 303 18.22 11.03 1.33
CA ASN A 303 17.52 10.39 2.46
C ASN A 303 17.44 8.85 2.32
N SER A 304 18.03 8.25 1.27
CA SER A 304 18.03 6.81 1.07
C SER A 304 19.11 6.10 1.88
N ALA A 305 18.88 4.82 2.21
CA ALA A 305 19.87 3.93 2.81
C ALA A 305 21.04 3.57 1.87
N PHE A 306 20.88 3.77 0.56
CA PHE A 306 21.93 3.56 -0.43
C PHE A 306 22.63 4.87 -0.75
N LYS A 307 23.88 4.75 -1.23
CA LYS A 307 24.59 5.92 -1.76
C LYS A 307 23.90 6.45 -3.02
N PRO A 308 24.00 7.75 -3.31
CA PRO A 308 23.58 8.29 -4.59
C PRO A 308 24.22 7.54 -5.74
N LEU A 309 23.49 7.42 -6.85
CA LEU A 309 24.04 6.79 -8.06
C LEU A 309 25.22 7.62 -8.60
N PRO A 310 26.28 6.96 -9.10
CA PRO A 310 27.55 7.61 -9.40
C PRO A 310 27.48 8.56 -10.60
N THR A 311 26.44 8.49 -11.41
CA THR A 311 26.32 9.26 -12.63
C THR A 311 25.66 10.62 -12.39
N ILE A 312 26.32 11.69 -12.81
CA ILE A 312 25.77 13.05 -12.71
C ILE A 312 24.86 13.28 -13.94
N LYS A 313 23.56 13.33 -13.70
CA LYS A 313 22.56 13.67 -14.72
C LYS A 313 21.72 14.86 -14.27
N SER A 314 21.10 15.51 -15.27
CA SER A 314 20.09 16.52 -14.94
C SER A 314 18.87 15.90 -14.26
N PRO A 315 18.14 16.67 -13.45
CA PRO A 315 16.89 16.21 -12.83
C PRO A 315 15.90 15.64 -13.84
N GLU A 316 15.81 16.27 -15.02
CA GLU A 316 14.93 15.85 -16.11
C GLU A 316 15.33 14.48 -16.66
N ALA A 317 16.62 14.20 -16.79
CA ALA A 317 17.11 12.90 -17.27
C ALA A 317 16.77 11.77 -16.25
N TRP A 318 16.84 12.05 -14.94
CA TRP A 318 16.41 11.11 -13.91
C TRP A 318 14.90 10.88 -13.93
N MET A 319 14.10 11.91 -14.17
CA MET A 319 12.65 11.78 -14.31
C MET A 319 12.26 10.94 -15.53
N VAL A 320 12.91 11.16 -16.68
CA VAL A 320 12.69 10.35 -17.89
C VAL A 320 13.03 8.89 -17.64
N LEU A 321 14.12 8.60 -16.92
CA LEU A 321 14.49 7.24 -16.56
C LEU A 321 13.47 6.60 -15.63
N TRP A 322 13.00 7.34 -14.63
CA TRP A 322 11.93 6.90 -13.72
C TRP A 322 10.64 6.57 -14.48
N GLU A 323 10.23 7.42 -15.43
CA GLU A 323 9.06 7.18 -16.29
C GLU A 323 9.22 5.90 -17.12
N LYS A 324 10.38 5.68 -17.74
CA LYS A 324 10.67 4.45 -18.48
C LYS A 324 10.59 3.20 -17.60
N VAL A 325 11.21 3.21 -16.43
CA VAL A 325 11.15 2.07 -15.49
C VAL A 325 9.71 1.81 -15.04
N SER A 326 8.92 2.86 -14.79
CA SER A 326 7.50 2.74 -14.45
C SER A 326 6.67 2.16 -15.62
N GLN A 327 7.01 2.53 -16.86
CA GLN A 327 6.40 1.94 -18.05
C GLN A 327 6.72 0.44 -18.17
N TRP A 328 7.98 0.03 -17.96
CA TRP A 328 8.37 -1.38 -18.00
C TRP A 328 7.62 -2.23 -16.98
N GLN A 329 7.44 -1.75 -15.75
CA GLN A 329 6.62 -2.42 -14.73
C GLN A 329 5.16 -2.58 -15.21
N THR A 330 4.60 -1.54 -15.83
CA THR A 330 3.24 -1.56 -16.38
C THR A 330 3.11 -2.53 -17.53
N VAL A 331 4.07 -2.53 -18.47
CA VAL A 331 4.12 -3.44 -19.62
C VAL A 331 4.23 -4.89 -19.15
N GLU A 332 5.08 -5.19 -18.18
CA GLU A 332 5.20 -6.53 -17.58
C GLU A 332 3.85 -7.02 -17.03
N SER A 333 3.11 -6.13 -16.38
CA SER A 333 1.84 -6.49 -15.74
C SER A 333 0.69 -6.67 -16.74
N LYS A 334 0.63 -5.85 -17.79
CA LYS A 334 -0.50 -5.78 -18.75
C LYS A 334 -0.28 -6.62 -20.01
N ILE A 335 0.93 -6.67 -20.52
CA ILE A 335 1.28 -7.37 -21.75
C ILE A 335 2.09 -8.61 -21.33
N ASN A 336 1.70 -9.78 -21.78
CA ASN A 336 2.34 -11.06 -21.38
C ASN A 336 3.76 -11.20 -21.99
N MET A 337 4.63 -10.20 -21.74
CA MET A 337 6.03 -10.19 -22.17
C MET A 337 6.87 -11.09 -21.26
N ASP A 338 7.99 -11.54 -21.81
CA ASP A 338 8.97 -12.28 -21.02
C ASP A 338 9.56 -11.40 -19.92
N LYS A 339 9.28 -11.79 -18.67
CA LYS A 339 9.64 -11.04 -17.47
C LYS A 339 11.15 -10.81 -17.33
N LYS A 340 11.95 -11.81 -17.76
CA LYS A 340 13.40 -11.71 -17.77
C LYS A 340 13.86 -10.61 -18.71
N THR A 341 13.33 -10.59 -19.93
CA THR A 341 13.68 -9.58 -20.94
C THR A 341 13.30 -8.18 -20.48
N VAL A 342 12.10 -7.99 -19.92
CA VAL A 342 11.67 -6.69 -19.38
C VAL A 342 12.61 -6.21 -18.29
N MET A 343 12.95 -7.08 -17.34
CA MET A 343 13.85 -6.76 -16.24
C MET A 343 15.25 -6.40 -16.77
N LEU A 344 15.82 -7.20 -17.68
CA LEU A 344 17.13 -6.93 -18.27
C LEU A 344 17.18 -5.59 -19.01
N THR A 345 16.12 -5.26 -19.76
CA THR A 345 16.04 -3.99 -20.48
C THR A 345 16.05 -2.81 -19.51
N ALA A 346 15.24 -2.86 -18.46
CA ALA A 346 15.20 -1.80 -17.46
C ALA A 346 16.54 -1.63 -16.71
N LEU A 347 17.18 -2.73 -16.32
CA LEU A 347 18.50 -2.69 -15.65
C LEU A 347 19.58 -2.12 -16.59
N SER A 348 19.52 -2.49 -17.89
CA SER A 348 20.44 -1.97 -18.91
C SER A 348 20.25 -0.47 -19.14
N GLU A 349 19.01 0.03 -19.16
CA GLU A 349 18.72 1.47 -19.30
C GLU A 349 19.24 2.26 -18.10
N ILE A 350 19.10 1.73 -16.87
CA ILE A 350 19.66 2.36 -15.68
C ILE A 350 21.19 2.39 -15.73
N ARG A 351 21.82 1.33 -16.24
CA ARG A 351 23.28 1.25 -16.37
C ARG A 351 23.82 2.19 -17.45
N ALA A 352 23.08 2.37 -18.55
CA ALA A 352 23.41 3.29 -19.62
C ALA A 352 23.17 4.76 -19.25
N ALA A 353 22.42 4.97 -18.20
CA ALA A 353 22.09 6.26 -17.66
C ALA A 353 23.21 6.83 -16.82
#